data_98a42be812d765634b287e8e4723e6c5
#
_entry.id   98a42be812d765634b287e8e4723e6c5
#
_cell.length_a   1.000
_cell.length_b   1.000
_cell.length_c   1.000
_cell.angle_alpha   90.00
_cell.angle_beta   90.00
_cell.angle_gamma   90.00
#
_symmetry.space_group_name_H-M   'P 1'
#
loop_
_entity.id
_entity.type
_entity.pdbx_description
1 polymer ?
#
loop_
_entity_poly.entity_id
_entity_poly.type
_entity_poly.pdbx_seq_one_letter_code
_entity_poly.pdbx_strand_id
1 'polypeptide(L)'
;MGSTSRAWEQSDVDVISFGEHLTSSEYFEALYRHGMELVEQTAAYLDGPGRQEAKQLNSTVALIYSTESMRLTARLLDLASWLLIQRSLRDGDITEEEARRKRARLKLRANGRPSHIAHFSELPPRLQELIKESFALSDRIIAHRPLFASGTREQQRATGA
;
A
#
# COMPACT_ATOMS: atom_id res chain seq x y z
N MET A 1 31.10 1.75 -15.43
CA MET A 1 30.43 2.38 -14.28
C MET A 1 29.04 2.83 -14.71
N GLY A 2 28.00 2.21 -14.26
CA GLY A 2 26.63 2.55 -14.61
C GLY A 2 25.76 1.38 -14.97
N SER A 3 25.51 0.47 -14.02
CA SER A 3 24.66 -0.69 -14.29
C SER A 3 23.66 -1.04 -13.19
N THR A 4 23.41 -0.13 -12.23
CA THR A 4 22.48 -0.37 -11.11
C THR A 4 21.15 0.35 -11.24
N SER A 5 20.93 1.13 -12.30
CA SER A 5 19.72 1.95 -12.48
C SER A 5 18.55 1.25 -13.17
N ARG A 6 18.72 0.04 -13.71
CA ARG A 6 17.69 -0.59 -14.56
C ARG A 6 16.88 -1.70 -13.91
N ALA A 7 17.29 -2.20 -12.76
CA ALA A 7 16.61 -3.34 -12.14
C ALA A 7 15.23 -2.96 -11.53
N TRP A 8 15.06 -1.73 -11.06
CA TRP A 8 13.80 -1.26 -10.49
C TRP A 8 12.83 -0.73 -11.57
N GLU A 9 13.34 -0.20 -12.67
CA GLU A 9 12.51 0.16 -13.84
C GLU A 9 11.90 -1.06 -14.51
N GLN A 10 12.65 -2.17 -14.54
CA GLN A 10 12.15 -3.43 -15.08
C GLN A 10 11.01 -4.02 -14.24
N SER A 11 11.05 -3.84 -12.92
CA SER A 11 10.00 -4.31 -12.02
C SER A 11 8.68 -3.54 -12.20
N ASP A 12 8.75 -2.23 -12.42
CA ASP A 12 7.55 -1.41 -12.65
C ASP A 12 6.92 -1.68 -14.03
N VAL A 13 7.74 -1.92 -15.04
CA VAL A 13 7.27 -2.29 -16.38
C VAL A 13 6.63 -3.68 -16.38
N ASP A 14 7.20 -4.62 -15.64
CA ASP A 14 6.63 -5.97 -15.51
C ASP A 14 5.30 -5.96 -14.75
N VAL A 15 5.16 -5.13 -13.71
CA VAL A 15 3.91 -4.99 -12.95
C VAL A 15 2.81 -4.33 -13.81
N ILE A 16 3.15 -3.35 -14.63
CA ILE A 16 2.20 -2.70 -15.55
C ILE A 16 1.79 -3.67 -16.67
N SER A 17 2.73 -4.42 -17.21
CA SER A 17 2.48 -5.43 -18.25
C SER A 17 1.65 -6.61 -17.72
N PHE A 18 1.87 -7.05 -16.50
CA PHE A 18 1.05 -8.07 -15.85
C PHE A 18 -0.38 -7.59 -15.56
N GLY A 19 -0.58 -6.31 -15.22
CA GLY A 19 -1.89 -5.73 -14.95
C GLY A 19 -2.80 -5.69 -16.18
N GLU A 20 -2.26 -5.61 -17.39
CA GLU A 20 -3.02 -5.58 -18.64
C GLU A 20 -3.62 -6.95 -19.02
N HIS A 21 -3.03 -8.05 -18.53
CA HIS A 21 -3.47 -9.42 -18.82
C HIS A 21 -4.27 -10.09 -17.71
N LEU A 22 -4.35 -9.45 -16.52
CA LEU A 22 -5.09 -9.97 -15.38
C LEU A 22 -6.55 -9.51 -15.38
N THR A 23 -7.46 -10.38 -14.96
CA THR A 23 -8.82 -9.98 -14.64
C THR A 23 -8.81 -9.01 -13.44
N SER A 24 -9.88 -8.22 -13.28
CA SER A 24 -10.01 -7.32 -12.12
C SER A 24 -9.94 -8.07 -10.79
N SER A 25 -10.40 -9.33 -10.76
CA SER A 25 -10.33 -10.21 -9.58
C SER A 25 -8.89 -10.63 -9.27
N GLU A 26 -8.15 -11.07 -10.27
CA GLU A 26 -6.74 -11.48 -10.13
C GLU A 26 -5.86 -10.29 -9.73
N TYR A 27 -6.10 -9.13 -10.31
CA TYR A 27 -5.41 -7.90 -9.96
C TYR A 27 -5.67 -7.49 -8.50
N PHE A 28 -6.93 -7.57 -8.06
CA PHE A 28 -7.28 -7.31 -6.66
C PHE A 28 -6.56 -8.28 -5.70
N GLU A 29 -6.56 -9.58 -5.99
CA GLU A 29 -5.86 -10.58 -5.16
C GLU A 29 -4.36 -10.31 -5.09
N ALA A 30 -3.74 -9.85 -6.18
CA ALA A 30 -2.34 -9.44 -6.19
C ALA A 30 -2.08 -8.21 -5.30
N LEU A 31 -2.94 -7.19 -5.37
CA LEU A 31 -2.86 -6.02 -4.49
C LEU A 31 -3.06 -6.38 -3.03
N TYR A 32 -4.03 -7.24 -2.73
CA TYR A 32 -4.30 -7.71 -1.39
C TYR A 32 -3.08 -8.40 -0.78
N ARG A 33 -2.51 -9.35 -1.51
CA ARG A 33 -1.31 -10.08 -1.08
C ARG A 33 -0.14 -9.12 -0.85
N HIS A 34 0.12 -8.25 -1.80
CA HIS A 34 1.19 -7.27 -1.69
C HIS A 34 0.99 -6.34 -0.47
N GLY A 35 -0.22 -5.87 -0.25
CA GLY A 35 -0.55 -5.02 0.90
C GLY A 35 -0.32 -5.71 2.23
N MET A 36 -0.73 -6.97 2.38
CA MET A 36 -0.51 -7.73 3.61
C MET A 36 0.97 -8.05 3.85
N GLU A 37 1.70 -8.39 2.80
CA GLU A 37 3.16 -8.57 2.86
C GLU A 37 3.88 -7.29 3.30
N LEU A 38 3.47 -6.15 2.78
CA LEU A 38 4.06 -4.85 3.13
C LEU A 38 3.80 -4.49 4.61
N VAL A 39 2.62 -4.80 5.14
CA VAL A 39 2.31 -4.66 6.58
C VAL A 39 3.25 -5.52 7.41
N GLU A 40 3.40 -6.80 7.08
CA GLU A 40 4.28 -7.73 7.79
C GLU A 40 5.74 -7.31 7.74
N GLN A 41 6.24 -6.95 6.58
CA GLN A 41 7.62 -6.50 6.39
C GLN A 41 7.90 -5.21 7.17
N THR A 42 6.95 -4.29 7.19
CA THR A 42 7.09 -3.03 7.94
C THR A 42 7.11 -3.30 9.45
N ALA A 43 6.23 -4.13 9.95
CA ALA A 43 6.21 -4.50 11.36
C ALA A 43 7.52 -5.19 11.78
N ALA A 44 7.98 -6.15 10.99
CA ALA A 44 9.24 -6.85 11.26
C ALA A 44 10.45 -5.91 11.26
N TYR A 45 10.50 -4.97 10.31
CA TYR A 45 11.57 -3.99 10.25
C TYR A 45 11.56 -3.04 11.46
N LEU A 46 10.41 -2.45 11.78
CA LEU A 46 10.29 -1.50 12.88
C LEU A 46 10.53 -2.13 14.25
N ASP A 47 10.16 -3.39 14.44
CA ASP A 47 10.41 -4.14 15.68
C ASP A 47 11.80 -4.77 15.78
N GLY A 48 12.49 -4.86 14.67
CA GLY A 48 13.80 -5.51 14.56
C GLY A 48 14.91 -4.54 14.14
N PRO A 49 15.44 -4.69 12.90
CA PRO A 49 16.59 -3.90 12.42
C PRO A 49 16.41 -2.39 12.54
N GLY A 50 15.19 -1.90 12.34
CA GLY A 50 14.89 -0.47 12.41
C GLY A 50 15.18 0.13 13.77
N ARG A 51 14.96 -0.59 14.87
CA ARG A 51 15.26 -0.11 16.20
C ARG A 51 16.77 0.11 16.41
N GLN A 52 17.58 -0.77 15.86
CA GLN A 52 19.03 -0.65 15.95
C GLN A 52 19.55 0.49 15.08
N GLU A 53 19.03 0.62 13.88
CA GLU A 53 19.38 1.70 12.96
C GLU A 53 18.97 3.08 13.51
N ALA A 54 17.81 3.18 14.14
CA ALA A 54 17.33 4.41 14.76
C ALA A 54 18.26 4.94 15.85
N LYS A 55 18.90 4.05 16.60
CA LYS A 55 19.87 4.42 17.65
C LYS A 55 21.14 5.07 17.10
N GLN A 56 21.46 4.87 15.84
CA GLN A 56 22.64 5.43 15.18
C GLN A 56 22.39 6.81 14.56
N LEU A 57 21.13 7.26 14.54
CA LEU A 57 20.75 8.54 13.94
C LEU A 57 21.03 9.71 14.89
N ASN A 58 21.38 10.87 14.32
CA ASN A 58 21.40 12.11 15.11
C ASN A 58 19.98 12.47 15.57
N SER A 59 19.87 13.37 16.55
CA SER A 59 18.59 13.71 17.20
C SER A 59 17.52 14.25 16.23
N THR A 60 17.92 15.03 15.24
CA THR A 60 17.00 15.59 14.24
C THR A 60 16.43 14.49 13.34
N VAL A 61 17.30 13.64 12.81
CA VAL A 61 16.88 12.53 11.92
C VAL A 61 16.14 11.45 12.70
N ALA A 62 16.52 11.20 13.97
CA ALA A 62 15.81 10.26 14.84
C ALA A 62 14.35 10.70 15.08
N LEU A 63 14.09 11.99 15.23
CA LEU A 63 12.74 12.53 15.38
C LEU A 63 11.94 12.32 14.07
N ILE A 64 12.55 12.56 12.93
CA ILE A 64 11.93 12.34 11.62
C ILE A 64 11.66 10.84 11.42
N TYR A 65 12.59 9.96 11.77
CA TYR A 65 12.40 8.51 11.75
C TYR A 65 11.15 8.09 12.54
N SER A 66 11.01 8.57 13.77
CA SER A 66 9.85 8.27 14.62
C SER A 66 8.54 8.76 14.00
N THR A 67 8.52 10.00 13.53
CA THR A 67 7.34 10.60 12.91
C THR A 67 6.94 9.87 11.64
N GLU A 68 7.89 9.57 10.76
CA GLU A 68 7.60 8.90 9.50
C GLU A 68 7.26 7.42 9.68
N SER A 69 7.83 6.76 10.68
CA SER A 69 7.44 5.39 11.06
C SER A 69 5.97 5.33 11.51
N MET A 70 5.52 6.30 12.31
CA MET A 70 4.11 6.41 12.72
C MET A 70 3.19 6.70 11.53
N ARG A 71 3.59 7.61 10.64
CA ARG A 71 2.81 7.94 9.42
C ARG A 71 2.72 6.76 8.47
N LEU A 72 3.82 6.05 8.29
CA LEU A 72 3.87 4.81 7.50
C LEU A 72 2.91 3.76 8.06
N THR A 73 2.97 3.51 9.36
CA THR A 73 2.09 2.56 10.03
C THR A 73 0.61 2.94 9.87
N ALA A 74 0.26 4.21 10.09
CA ALA A 74 -1.10 4.70 9.91
C ALA A 74 -1.59 4.55 8.46
N ARG A 75 -0.73 4.87 7.49
CA ARG A 75 -1.05 4.70 6.06
C ARG A 75 -1.30 3.24 5.71
N LEU A 76 -0.45 2.33 6.17
CA LEU A 76 -0.60 0.91 5.92
C LEU A 76 -1.85 0.32 6.58
N LEU A 77 -2.21 0.78 7.78
CA LEU A 77 -3.47 0.37 8.43
C LEU A 77 -4.69 0.79 7.62
N ASP A 78 -4.70 2.01 7.09
CA ASP A 78 -5.79 2.46 6.22
C ASP A 78 -5.87 1.67 4.92
N LEU A 79 -4.72 1.40 4.29
CA LEU A 79 -4.64 0.60 3.06
C LEU A 79 -5.08 -0.84 3.30
N ALA A 80 -4.60 -1.47 4.36
CA ALA A 80 -4.98 -2.83 4.74
C ALA A 80 -6.47 -2.92 5.06
N SER A 81 -7.02 -1.94 5.78
CA SER A 81 -8.44 -1.86 6.08
C SER A 81 -9.28 -1.76 4.82
N TRP A 82 -8.88 -0.93 3.86
CA TRP A 82 -9.57 -0.84 2.57
C TRP A 82 -9.57 -2.17 1.82
N LEU A 83 -8.42 -2.84 1.77
CA LEU A 83 -8.29 -4.14 1.11
C LEU A 83 -9.17 -5.22 1.79
N LEU A 84 -9.20 -5.24 3.11
CA LEU A 84 -10.05 -6.16 3.89
C LEU A 84 -11.54 -5.90 3.67
N ILE A 85 -11.96 -4.64 3.67
CA ILE A 85 -13.36 -4.25 3.41
C ILE A 85 -13.76 -4.69 2.00
N GLN A 86 -12.91 -4.43 1.02
CA GLN A 86 -13.17 -4.80 -0.37
C GLN A 86 -13.24 -6.32 -0.55
N ARG A 87 -12.40 -7.07 0.15
CA ARG A 87 -12.43 -8.53 0.14
C ARG A 87 -13.73 -9.06 0.77
N SER A 88 -14.12 -8.55 1.93
CA SER A 88 -15.37 -8.92 2.60
C SER A 88 -16.59 -8.63 1.74
N LEU A 89 -16.58 -7.52 1.00
CA LEU A 89 -17.64 -7.19 0.06
C LEU A 89 -17.70 -8.21 -1.10
N ARG A 90 -16.57 -8.57 -1.66
CA ARG A 90 -16.49 -9.56 -2.76
C ARG A 90 -16.91 -10.96 -2.32
N ASP A 91 -16.57 -11.33 -1.10
CA ASP A 91 -16.94 -12.62 -0.51
C ASP A 91 -18.40 -12.69 -0.05
N GLY A 92 -19.11 -11.56 -0.07
CA GLY A 92 -20.50 -11.46 0.33
C GLY A 92 -20.72 -11.39 1.85
N ASP A 93 -19.66 -11.17 2.62
CA ASP A 93 -19.72 -11.10 4.09
C ASP A 93 -20.35 -9.81 4.59
N ILE A 94 -20.26 -8.74 3.80
CA ILE A 94 -20.86 -7.44 4.08
C ILE A 94 -21.61 -6.90 2.87
N THR A 95 -22.58 -6.01 3.12
CA THR A 95 -23.33 -5.34 2.07
C THR A 95 -22.54 -4.19 1.46
N GLU A 96 -22.94 -3.76 0.26
CA GLU A 96 -22.39 -2.56 -0.41
C GLU A 96 -22.49 -1.30 0.48
N GLU A 97 -23.61 -1.14 1.19
CA GLU A 97 -23.81 -0.02 2.09
C GLU A 97 -22.90 -0.06 3.31
N GLU A 98 -22.72 -1.22 3.89
CA GLU A 98 -21.76 -1.42 5.01
C GLU A 98 -20.33 -1.15 4.56
N ALA A 99 -19.94 -1.65 3.40
CA ALA A 99 -18.63 -1.40 2.82
C ALA A 99 -18.39 0.10 2.61
N ARG A 100 -19.38 0.81 2.06
CA ARG A 100 -19.30 2.26 1.84
C ARG A 100 -19.12 3.01 3.16
N ARG A 101 -19.88 2.67 4.20
CA ARG A 101 -19.76 3.29 5.53
C ARG A 101 -18.39 3.06 6.15
N LYS A 102 -17.87 1.83 6.05
CA LYS A 102 -16.55 1.48 6.56
C LYS A 102 -15.43 2.21 5.80
N ARG A 103 -15.50 2.24 4.47
CA ARG A 103 -14.53 2.96 3.63
C ARG A 103 -14.52 4.47 3.87
N ALA A 104 -15.66 5.07 4.17
CA ALA A 104 -15.78 6.50 4.45
C ALA A 104 -14.95 6.97 5.66
N ARG A 105 -14.63 6.07 6.57
CA ARG A 105 -13.79 6.35 7.76
C ARG A 105 -12.31 6.33 7.45
N LEU A 106 -11.91 5.79 6.31
CA LEU A 106 -10.51 5.64 5.94
C LEU A 106 -9.97 6.90 5.28
N LYS A 107 -8.74 7.24 5.61
CA LYS A 107 -8.04 8.40 5.05
C LYS A 107 -7.15 7.99 3.86
N LEU A 108 -7.73 7.36 2.85
CA LEU A 108 -7.03 7.09 1.60
C LEU A 108 -6.84 8.39 0.82
N ARG A 109 -5.85 9.15 1.21
CA ARG A 109 -5.51 10.40 0.53
C ARG A 109 -4.26 10.20 -0.31
N ALA A 110 -4.32 10.68 -1.54
CA ALA A 110 -3.15 10.86 -2.40
C ALA A 110 -2.23 11.99 -1.88
N ASN A 111 -2.36 12.36 -0.62
CA ASN A 111 -1.67 13.50 -0.01
C ASN A 111 -0.30 13.08 0.54
N GLY A 112 0.68 13.72 0.05
CA GLY A 112 2.07 13.51 0.43
C GLY A 112 2.83 12.65 -0.58
N ARG A 113 4.10 12.91 -0.65
CA ARG A 113 5.08 12.18 -1.45
C ARG A 113 6.37 12.07 -0.64
N PRO A 114 7.22 11.07 -0.87
CA PRO A 114 8.52 10.99 -0.21
C PRO A 114 9.35 12.28 -0.35
N SER A 115 9.23 12.97 -1.48
CA SER A 115 9.91 14.24 -1.74
C SER A 115 9.51 15.39 -0.81
N HIS A 116 8.36 15.30 -0.13
CA HIS A 116 7.91 16.29 0.84
C HIS A 116 8.43 16.03 2.26
N ILE A 117 9.13 14.93 2.49
CA ILE A 117 9.68 14.58 3.79
C ILE A 117 11.07 15.21 3.93
N ALA A 118 11.22 16.10 4.92
CA ALA A 118 12.52 16.68 5.23
C ALA A 118 13.51 15.59 5.64
N HIS A 119 14.77 15.71 5.18
CA HIS A 119 15.84 14.75 5.48
C HIS A 119 15.53 13.30 5.06
N PHE A 120 14.66 13.09 4.09
CA PHE A 120 14.28 11.75 3.64
C PHE A 120 15.49 10.88 3.25
N SER A 121 16.46 11.47 2.56
CA SER A 121 17.69 10.76 2.14
C SER A 121 18.61 10.34 3.30
N GLU A 122 18.43 10.94 4.48
CA GLU A 122 19.19 10.61 5.68
C GLU A 122 18.53 9.51 6.53
N LEU A 123 17.29 9.15 6.22
CA LEU A 123 16.60 8.02 6.85
C LEU A 123 17.26 6.69 6.45
N PRO A 124 17.16 5.65 7.29
CA PRO A 124 17.64 4.33 6.91
C PRO A 124 17.09 3.87 5.56
N PRO A 125 17.91 3.28 4.69
CA PRO A 125 17.49 2.89 3.34
C PRO A 125 16.24 2.01 3.30
N ARG A 126 16.12 1.07 4.23
CA ARG A 126 14.94 0.19 4.27
C ARG A 126 13.66 0.95 4.63
N LEU A 127 13.75 1.92 5.52
CA LEU A 127 12.60 2.78 5.84
C LEU A 127 12.19 3.61 4.63
N GLN A 128 13.15 4.16 3.88
CA GLN A 128 12.87 4.88 2.63
C GLN A 128 12.11 4.00 1.62
N GLU A 129 12.53 2.75 1.44
CA GLU A 129 11.88 1.79 0.54
C GLU A 129 10.44 1.50 0.98
N LEU A 130 10.22 1.22 2.25
CA LEU A 130 8.89 0.93 2.80
C LEU A 130 7.94 2.13 2.64
N ILE A 131 8.43 3.33 2.86
CA ILE A 131 7.65 4.57 2.64
C ILE A 131 7.26 4.69 1.16
N LYS A 132 8.22 4.52 0.24
CA LYS A 132 7.95 4.57 -1.21
C LYS A 132 6.94 3.52 -1.66
N GLU A 133 7.10 2.28 -1.19
CA GLU A 133 6.18 1.19 -1.51
C GLU A 133 4.76 1.46 -0.99
N SER A 134 4.63 2.04 0.19
CA SER A 134 3.32 2.40 0.75
C SER A 134 2.59 3.47 -0.08
N PHE A 135 3.30 4.46 -0.58
CA PHE A 135 2.73 5.46 -1.50
C PHE A 135 2.36 4.85 -2.85
N ALA A 136 3.21 3.98 -3.39
CA ALA A 136 2.93 3.30 -4.65
C ALA A 136 1.69 2.39 -4.54
N LEU A 137 1.53 1.66 -3.44
CA LEU A 137 0.34 0.86 -3.18
C LEU A 137 -0.92 1.73 -3.06
N SER A 138 -0.83 2.83 -2.34
CA SER A 138 -1.92 3.80 -2.23
C SER A 138 -2.37 4.33 -3.60
N ASP A 139 -1.42 4.71 -4.44
CA ASP A 139 -1.69 5.21 -5.79
C ASP A 139 -2.40 4.15 -6.66
N ARG A 140 -1.96 2.90 -6.58
CA ARG A 140 -2.59 1.78 -7.31
C ARG A 140 -4.01 1.53 -6.86
N ILE A 141 -4.27 1.53 -5.56
CA ILE A 141 -5.61 1.36 -5.00
C ILE A 141 -6.52 2.50 -5.46
N ILE A 142 -6.07 3.74 -5.37
CA ILE A 142 -6.85 4.92 -5.77
C ILE A 142 -7.18 4.88 -7.27
N ALA A 143 -6.21 4.53 -8.11
CA ALA A 143 -6.38 4.46 -9.56
C ALA A 143 -7.36 3.36 -10.00
N HIS A 144 -7.41 2.24 -9.28
CA HIS A 144 -8.20 1.06 -9.66
C HIS A 144 -9.51 0.91 -8.87
N ARG A 145 -9.82 1.81 -7.94
CA ARG A 145 -11.09 1.79 -7.19
C ARG A 145 -12.35 1.65 -8.08
N PRO A 146 -12.47 2.36 -9.20
CA PRO A 146 -13.65 2.22 -10.06
C PRO A 146 -13.82 0.82 -10.66
N LEU A 147 -12.73 0.13 -10.97
CA LEU A 147 -12.76 -1.23 -11.52
C LEU A 147 -13.28 -2.25 -10.52
N PHE A 148 -12.93 -2.08 -9.24
CA PHE A 148 -13.38 -2.97 -8.17
C PHE A 148 -14.87 -2.78 -7.83
N ALA A 149 -15.40 -1.59 -7.99
CA ALA A 149 -16.82 -1.30 -7.84
C ALA A 149 -17.69 -1.95 -8.94
N SER A 150 -17.16 -2.07 -10.15
CA SER A 150 -17.88 -2.65 -11.30
C SER A 150 -17.98 -4.18 -11.24
N GLY A 151 -16.95 -4.85 -10.74
CA GLY A 151 -16.92 -6.32 -10.62
C GLY A 151 -17.96 -6.88 -9.65
N THR A 152 -18.34 -6.11 -8.64
CA THR A 152 -19.35 -6.50 -7.65
C THR A 152 -20.75 -6.55 -8.27
N ARG A 153 -21.05 -5.67 -9.23
CA ARG A 153 -22.37 -5.65 -9.92
C ARG A 153 -22.55 -6.81 -10.88
N GLU A 154 -21.49 -7.29 -11.50
CA GLU A 154 -21.55 -8.42 -12.41
C GLU A 154 -21.79 -9.74 -11.68
N GLN A 155 -21.14 -9.93 -10.52
CA GLN A 155 -21.35 -11.11 -9.69
C GLN A 155 -22.75 -11.16 -9.07
N GLN A 156 -23.33 -10.01 -8.69
CA GLN A 156 -24.71 -9.96 -8.17
C GLN A 156 -25.77 -10.26 -9.24
N ARG A 157 -25.49 -9.95 -10.50
CA ARG A 157 -26.39 -10.31 -11.62
C ARG A 157 -26.32 -11.77 -11.99
N ALA A 158 -25.16 -12.40 -11.79
CA ALA A 158 -24.97 -13.84 -12.11
C ALA A 158 -25.56 -14.77 -11.04
N THR A 159 -25.70 -14.31 -9.78
CA THR A 159 -26.27 -15.08 -8.66
C THR A 159 -27.76 -14.84 -8.43
N GLY A 160 -28.35 -13.89 -9.12
CA GLY A 160 -29.77 -13.51 -8.98
C GLY A 160 -30.69 -14.03 -10.10
N ALA A 161 -30.27 -15.05 -10.84
CA ALA A 161 -31.09 -15.69 -11.85
C ALA A 161 -31.41 -17.14 -11.44
#